data_bca6166e52111eda317e48a31731552a
#
_entry.id   bca6166e52111eda317e48a31731552a
#
_cell.length_a   1.000
_cell.length_b   1.000
_cell.length_c   1.000
_cell.angle_alpha   90.00
_cell.angle_beta   90.00
_cell.angle_gamma   90.00
#
_symmetry.space_group_name_H-M   'P 1'
#
loop_
_entity.id
_entity.type
_entity.pdbx_description
1 polymer ?
#
loop_
_entity_poly.entity_id
_entity_poly.type
_entity_poly.pdbx_seq_one_letter_code
_entity_poly.pdbx_strand_id
1 'polypeptide(L)'
;MDKLIEDWPKLALDIGTQFGLAGRIFGIVILIILYPVLYSVSRRLIHATFDRLLAWVIKEDLDFNKHRLAKRLALFFFACVFYAALPHLLSGYSTAIQLTRNISMVCITLVGTLVVSSLLDVFLTVYSSSRTSQDIPLKATVQVVKIVAYFVCGIFIVSLILNKTPLYLFSGLSALGALLLLVFRDSILGFVAGIQLIANQMVAKGDWIEMPKYGADGDVIEIALTTVKVKNWDKTITTIPTYALIGESFKNWRGMKESGGRRIKRTVNIDISTIKFCDEDMLNRFSKIQYISDYIQIKKDELSAYNDENEVDDASLVNGRRLTNVGTFRAYTVAYLRHHLMINQEMTFLVRHLAPTEHGLPIEVYVFSKDTIWANYEGIQADIFDHLLAVAPEFDLKIFQNPSGADFRRLVPQREDEYNVIEHKHTDGL
;
A
#
# COMPACT_ATOMS: atom_id res chain seq x y z
N MET A 1 -38.53 1.71 -50.05
CA MET A 1 -38.38 2.57 -48.88
C MET A 1 -37.28 3.62 -49.12
N ASP A 2 -36.19 3.24 -49.79
CA ASP A 2 -35.07 4.17 -50.09
C ASP A 2 -35.46 5.34 -51.02
N LYS A 3 -36.27 5.14 -52.04
CA LYS A 3 -36.79 6.23 -52.90
C LYS A 3 -37.69 7.23 -52.15
N LEU A 4 -38.45 6.79 -51.16
CA LEU A 4 -39.27 7.70 -50.36
C LEU A 4 -38.44 8.57 -49.41
N ILE A 5 -37.26 8.11 -48.98
CA ILE A 5 -36.32 8.86 -48.13
C ILE A 5 -35.53 9.87 -48.99
N GLU A 6 -35.15 9.52 -50.21
CA GLU A 6 -34.45 10.41 -51.13
C GLU A 6 -35.34 11.52 -51.71
N ASP A 7 -36.62 11.23 -51.97
CA ASP A 7 -37.55 12.21 -52.58
C ASP A 7 -38.28 13.10 -51.58
N TRP A 8 -38.27 12.74 -50.27
CA TRP A 8 -38.93 13.52 -49.22
C TRP A 8 -38.48 15.00 -49.17
N PRO A 9 -37.17 15.34 -49.23
CA PRO A 9 -36.74 16.73 -49.26
C PRO A 9 -37.27 17.51 -50.48
N LYS A 10 -37.37 16.86 -51.62
CA LYS A 10 -37.89 17.48 -52.84
C LYS A 10 -39.40 17.72 -52.77
N LEU A 11 -40.14 16.74 -52.21
CA LEU A 11 -41.59 16.84 -52.00
C LEU A 11 -41.93 17.94 -50.99
N ALA A 12 -41.16 18.06 -49.92
CA ALA A 12 -41.31 19.11 -48.91
C ALA A 12 -40.99 20.51 -49.48
N LEU A 13 -39.99 20.61 -50.37
CA LEU A 13 -39.63 21.82 -51.06
C LEU A 13 -40.71 22.23 -52.04
N ASP A 14 -41.30 21.29 -52.80
CA ASP A 14 -42.34 21.51 -53.77
C ASP A 14 -43.65 22.01 -53.12
N ILE A 15 -44.05 21.41 -52.00
CA ILE A 15 -45.19 21.88 -51.21
C ILE A 15 -44.96 23.29 -50.65
N GLY A 16 -43.73 23.60 -50.21
CA GLY A 16 -43.38 24.92 -49.66
C GLY A 16 -43.36 26.02 -50.74
N THR A 17 -43.03 25.71 -51.99
CA THR A 17 -42.97 26.66 -53.09
C THR A 17 -44.32 26.88 -53.76
N GLN A 18 -45.14 25.81 -53.90
CA GLN A 18 -46.44 25.91 -54.60
C GLN A 18 -47.53 26.54 -53.70
N PHE A 19 -47.54 26.33 -52.38
CA PHE A 19 -48.59 26.80 -51.50
C PHE A 19 -48.20 27.98 -50.58
N GLY A 20 -47.01 28.56 -50.73
CA GLY A 20 -46.57 29.71 -49.96
C GLY A 20 -46.59 29.47 -48.44
N LEU A 21 -47.02 30.47 -47.66
CA LEU A 21 -47.07 30.40 -46.20
C LEU A 21 -48.04 29.31 -45.68
N ALA A 22 -49.16 29.11 -46.39
CA ALA A 22 -50.18 28.13 -45.99
C ALA A 22 -49.70 26.69 -46.13
N GLY A 23 -48.95 26.34 -47.18
CA GLY A 23 -48.37 25.01 -47.37
C GLY A 23 -47.34 24.67 -46.33
N ARG A 24 -46.56 25.65 -45.86
CA ARG A 24 -45.55 25.48 -44.80
C ARG A 24 -46.18 25.24 -43.45
N ILE A 25 -47.22 26.03 -43.11
CA ILE A 25 -47.98 25.79 -41.86
C ILE A 25 -48.64 24.42 -41.87
N PHE A 26 -49.20 24.01 -43.03
CA PHE A 26 -49.79 22.67 -43.22
C PHE A 26 -48.74 21.54 -43.04
N GLY A 27 -47.54 21.72 -43.59
CA GLY A 27 -46.46 20.75 -43.40
C GLY A 27 -46.01 20.59 -41.94
N ILE A 28 -45.92 21.69 -41.18
CA ILE A 28 -45.62 21.68 -39.74
C ILE A 28 -46.76 20.99 -38.95
N VAL A 29 -48.01 21.30 -39.27
CA VAL A 29 -49.17 20.66 -38.63
C VAL A 29 -49.20 19.17 -38.93
N ILE A 30 -48.88 18.73 -40.18
CA ILE A 30 -48.78 17.31 -40.51
C ILE A 30 -47.66 16.64 -39.70
N LEU A 31 -46.48 17.26 -39.55
CA LEU A 31 -45.41 16.70 -38.71
C LEU A 31 -45.86 16.57 -37.24
N ILE A 32 -46.57 17.53 -36.70
CA ILE A 32 -47.09 17.47 -35.31
C ILE A 32 -48.15 16.36 -35.17
N ILE A 33 -49.04 16.20 -36.17
CA ILE A 33 -50.08 15.14 -36.15
C ILE A 33 -49.47 13.75 -36.37
N LEU A 34 -48.46 13.61 -37.24
CA LEU A 34 -47.74 12.36 -37.46
C LEU A 34 -46.85 11.94 -36.27
N TYR A 35 -46.49 12.89 -35.40
CA TYR A 35 -45.63 12.62 -34.26
C TYR A 35 -46.10 11.45 -33.37
N PRO A 36 -47.34 11.41 -32.85
CA PRO A 36 -47.79 10.29 -32.00
C PRO A 36 -47.86 8.95 -32.75
N VAL A 37 -48.09 8.95 -34.04
CA VAL A 37 -48.08 7.76 -34.86
C VAL A 37 -46.65 7.23 -35.05
N LEU A 38 -45.74 8.10 -35.52
CA LEU A 38 -44.33 7.76 -35.70
C LEU A 38 -43.68 7.33 -34.40
N TYR A 39 -43.97 8.05 -33.30
CA TYR A 39 -43.49 7.71 -31.98
C TYR A 39 -44.00 6.33 -31.52
N SER A 40 -45.27 6.05 -31.70
CA SER A 40 -45.86 4.75 -31.32
C SER A 40 -45.33 3.58 -32.16
N VAL A 41 -45.14 3.79 -33.47
CA VAL A 41 -44.57 2.78 -34.37
C VAL A 41 -43.09 2.56 -34.05
N SER A 42 -42.30 3.60 -33.92
CA SER A 42 -40.88 3.50 -33.54
C SER A 42 -40.72 2.79 -32.19
N ARG A 43 -41.52 3.18 -31.23
CA ARG A 43 -41.49 2.51 -29.90
C ARG A 43 -41.80 1.01 -29.98
N ARG A 44 -42.82 0.61 -30.78
CA ARG A 44 -43.17 -0.81 -30.96
C ARG A 44 -42.09 -1.59 -31.70
N LEU A 45 -41.51 -1.01 -32.75
CA LEU A 45 -40.43 -1.65 -33.51
C LEU A 45 -39.17 -1.81 -32.67
N ILE A 46 -38.78 -0.77 -31.90
CA ILE A 46 -37.62 -0.81 -31.01
C ILE A 46 -37.83 -1.87 -29.93
N HIS A 47 -39.02 -1.94 -29.32
CA HIS A 47 -39.34 -2.99 -28.35
C HIS A 47 -39.19 -4.38 -28.98
N ALA A 48 -39.82 -4.62 -30.10
CA ALA A 48 -39.83 -5.95 -30.77
C ALA A 48 -38.41 -6.38 -31.22
N THR A 49 -37.55 -5.40 -31.60
CA THR A 49 -36.17 -5.70 -32.04
C THR A 49 -35.26 -5.95 -30.84
N PHE A 50 -35.40 -5.17 -29.80
CA PHE A 50 -34.61 -5.34 -28.56
C PHE A 50 -34.98 -6.63 -27.84
N ASP A 51 -36.27 -6.94 -27.72
CA ASP A 51 -36.73 -8.19 -27.09
C ASP A 51 -36.21 -9.44 -27.84
N ARG A 52 -36.16 -9.40 -29.18
CA ARG A 52 -35.53 -10.45 -29.97
C ARG A 52 -34.04 -10.58 -29.81
N LEU A 53 -33.32 -9.47 -29.78
CA LEU A 53 -31.85 -9.42 -29.67
C LEU A 53 -31.38 -9.90 -28.27
N LEU A 54 -32.13 -9.57 -27.25
CA LEU A 54 -31.83 -9.94 -25.87
C LEU A 54 -32.29 -11.35 -25.49
N ALA A 55 -33.39 -11.82 -26.02
CA ALA A 55 -33.78 -13.23 -25.89
C ALA A 55 -32.72 -14.20 -26.47
N TRP A 56 -31.89 -13.69 -27.42
CA TRP A 56 -30.78 -14.44 -27.98
C TRP A 56 -29.53 -14.41 -27.07
N VAL A 57 -29.32 -13.34 -26.29
CA VAL A 57 -28.11 -13.11 -25.47
C VAL A 57 -28.33 -13.56 -24.00
N ILE A 58 -29.56 -13.43 -23.48
CA ILE A 58 -29.86 -13.63 -22.07
C ILE A 58 -31.09 -14.49 -21.90
N LYS A 59 -30.94 -15.59 -21.15
CA LYS A 59 -32.01 -16.58 -20.89
C LYS A 59 -33.04 -16.16 -19.84
N GLU A 60 -32.95 -14.93 -19.30
CA GLU A 60 -33.87 -14.43 -18.25
C GLU A 60 -34.74 -13.30 -18.79
N ASP A 61 -36.03 -13.29 -18.38
CA ASP A 61 -37.01 -12.24 -18.69
C ASP A 61 -36.63 -10.92 -17.94
N LEU A 62 -35.82 -10.09 -18.58
CA LEU A 62 -35.48 -8.77 -18.08
C LEU A 62 -36.53 -7.75 -18.52
N ASP A 63 -37.25 -7.15 -17.58
CA ASP A 63 -38.24 -6.11 -17.86
C ASP A 63 -37.57 -4.78 -18.29
N PHE A 64 -37.30 -4.64 -19.62
CA PHE A 64 -36.68 -3.44 -20.23
C PHE A 64 -37.58 -2.20 -20.20
N ASN A 65 -38.88 -2.32 -19.92
CA ASN A 65 -39.76 -1.19 -19.71
C ASN A 65 -39.33 -0.34 -18.51
N LYS A 66 -38.67 -0.96 -17.52
CA LYS A 66 -38.13 -0.29 -16.33
C LYS A 66 -37.10 0.80 -16.70
N HIS A 67 -36.30 0.61 -17.73
CA HIS A 67 -35.20 1.54 -18.10
C HIS A 67 -35.62 2.63 -19.09
N ARG A 68 -36.87 2.65 -19.53
CA ARG A 68 -37.41 3.64 -20.49
C ARG A 68 -36.62 3.80 -21.80
N LEU A 69 -35.73 2.84 -22.13
CA LEU A 69 -34.82 2.90 -23.28
C LEU A 69 -35.57 3.07 -24.60
N ALA A 70 -36.58 2.23 -24.83
CA ALA A 70 -37.36 2.31 -26.07
C ALA A 70 -38.08 3.65 -26.25
N LYS A 71 -38.58 4.25 -25.16
CA LYS A 71 -39.18 5.58 -25.19
C LYS A 71 -38.16 6.65 -25.55
N ARG A 72 -36.95 6.59 -24.98
CA ARG A 72 -35.88 7.57 -25.23
C ARG A 72 -35.32 7.44 -26.63
N LEU A 73 -35.13 6.23 -27.15
CA LEU A 73 -34.72 5.98 -28.53
C LEU A 73 -35.75 6.48 -29.55
N ALA A 74 -37.05 6.26 -29.29
CA ALA A 74 -38.11 6.78 -30.15
C ALA A 74 -38.14 8.31 -30.18
N LEU A 75 -37.94 8.97 -29.01
CA LEU A 75 -37.80 10.42 -28.91
C LEU A 75 -36.55 10.93 -29.65
N PHE A 76 -35.43 10.23 -29.54
CA PHE A 76 -34.19 10.59 -30.22
C PHE A 76 -34.36 10.52 -31.73
N PHE A 77 -34.93 9.45 -32.25
CA PHE A 77 -35.23 9.26 -33.67
C PHE A 77 -36.13 10.40 -34.17
N PHE A 78 -37.18 10.72 -33.42
CA PHE A 78 -38.07 11.82 -33.78
C PHE A 78 -37.35 13.17 -33.80
N ALA A 79 -36.50 13.46 -32.79
CA ALA A 79 -35.71 14.70 -32.77
C ALA A 79 -34.79 14.82 -33.98
N CYS A 80 -34.23 13.71 -34.46
CA CYS A 80 -33.40 13.67 -35.68
C CYS A 80 -34.25 13.93 -36.91
N VAL A 81 -35.41 13.30 -37.04
CA VAL A 81 -36.34 13.55 -38.16
C VAL A 81 -36.79 15.00 -38.17
N PHE A 82 -37.13 15.56 -37.01
CA PHE A 82 -37.53 16.95 -36.87
C PHE A 82 -36.42 17.93 -37.28
N TYR A 83 -35.18 17.66 -36.86
CA TYR A 83 -34.00 18.41 -37.25
C TYR A 83 -33.78 18.39 -38.76
N ALA A 84 -33.98 17.26 -39.39
CA ALA A 84 -33.80 17.11 -40.88
C ALA A 84 -34.93 17.77 -41.66
N ALA A 85 -36.16 17.63 -41.22
CA ALA A 85 -37.35 18.09 -42.00
C ALA A 85 -37.63 19.60 -41.84
N LEU A 86 -37.42 20.17 -40.65
CA LEU A 86 -37.86 21.53 -40.35
C LEU A 86 -37.20 22.63 -41.15
N PRO A 87 -35.88 22.60 -41.47
CA PRO A 87 -35.22 23.60 -42.31
C PRO A 87 -35.80 23.66 -43.75
N HIS A 88 -36.25 22.53 -44.29
CA HIS A 88 -36.84 22.47 -45.59
C HIS A 88 -38.23 23.12 -45.64
N LEU A 89 -39.01 22.94 -44.59
CA LEU A 89 -40.33 23.55 -44.45
C LEU A 89 -40.28 25.07 -44.22
N LEU A 90 -39.21 25.57 -43.56
CA LEU A 90 -38.99 26.98 -43.25
C LEU A 90 -38.13 27.69 -44.32
N SER A 91 -37.95 27.08 -45.49
CA SER A 91 -37.16 27.70 -46.60
C SER A 91 -37.62 29.12 -46.90
N GLY A 92 -36.67 30.07 -46.92
CA GLY A 92 -36.93 31.51 -47.09
C GLY A 92 -36.92 32.36 -45.81
N TYR A 93 -36.84 31.76 -44.61
CA TYR A 93 -36.75 32.47 -43.31
C TYR A 93 -35.45 32.09 -42.57
N SER A 94 -34.35 32.75 -42.95
CA SER A 94 -33.01 32.37 -42.43
C SER A 94 -32.91 32.37 -40.91
N THR A 95 -33.50 33.38 -40.24
CA THR A 95 -33.49 33.48 -38.77
C THR A 95 -34.29 32.36 -38.11
N ALA A 96 -35.46 32.01 -38.69
CA ALA A 96 -36.29 30.92 -38.14
C ALA A 96 -35.61 29.55 -38.35
N ILE A 97 -34.94 29.33 -39.48
CA ILE A 97 -34.15 28.12 -39.73
C ILE A 97 -33.03 27.97 -38.70
N GLN A 98 -32.29 29.05 -38.44
CA GLN A 98 -31.19 29.02 -37.49
C GLN A 98 -31.68 28.75 -36.06
N LEU A 99 -32.77 29.40 -35.65
CA LEU A 99 -33.35 29.21 -34.31
C LEU A 99 -33.85 27.77 -34.13
N THR A 100 -34.61 27.26 -35.08
CA THR A 100 -35.17 25.89 -35.04
C THR A 100 -34.08 24.83 -35.10
N ARG A 101 -33.03 25.07 -35.89
CA ARG A 101 -31.86 24.19 -35.95
C ARG A 101 -31.14 24.11 -34.57
N ASN A 102 -30.93 25.25 -33.94
CA ASN A 102 -30.30 25.30 -32.60
C ASN A 102 -31.16 24.60 -31.52
N ILE A 103 -32.48 24.85 -31.52
CA ILE A 103 -33.42 24.20 -30.59
C ILE A 103 -33.43 22.68 -30.83
N SER A 104 -33.50 22.24 -32.08
CA SER A 104 -33.50 20.81 -32.41
C SER A 104 -32.18 20.14 -31.99
N MET A 105 -31.03 20.80 -32.17
CA MET A 105 -29.72 20.31 -31.73
C MET A 105 -29.66 20.17 -30.21
N VAL A 106 -30.21 21.15 -29.45
CA VAL A 106 -30.30 21.04 -27.98
C VAL A 106 -31.16 19.85 -27.59
N CYS A 107 -32.32 19.66 -28.26
CA CYS A 107 -33.19 18.49 -27.99
C CYS A 107 -32.49 17.16 -28.33
N ILE A 108 -31.79 17.08 -29.46
CA ILE A 108 -31.02 15.87 -29.85
C ILE A 108 -29.93 15.58 -28.81
N THR A 109 -29.18 16.58 -28.38
CA THR A 109 -28.13 16.43 -27.38
C THR A 109 -28.68 15.93 -26.03
N LEU A 110 -29.76 16.55 -25.54
CA LEU A 110 -30.44 16.14 -24.31
C LEU A 110 -30.97 14.70 -24.39
N VAL A 111 -31.73 14.40 -25.44
CA VAL A 111 -32.34 13.07 -25.58
C VAL A 111 -31.28 12.03 -25.84
N GLY A 112 -30.24 12.34 -26.63
CA GLY A 112 -29.09 11.47 -26.88
C GLY A 112 -28.38 11.11 -25.58
N THR A 113 -28.15 12.07 -24.71
CA THR A 113 -27.54 11.81 -23.37
C THR A 113 -28.44 10.92 -22.50
N LEU A 114 -29.78 11.14 -22.57
CA LEU A 114 -30.72 10.26 -21.86
C LEU A 114 -30.74 8.82 -22.44
N VAL A 115 -30.51 8.66 -23.74
CA VAL A 115 -30.34 7.33 -24.37
C VAL A 115 -29.09 6.65 -23.85
N VAL A 116 -27.94 7.35 -23.85
CA VAL A 116 -26.67 6.85 -23.30
C VAL A 116 -26.86 6.44 -21.82
N SER A 117 -27.50 7.29 -21.02
CA SER A 117 -27.81 6.95 -19.63
C SER A 117 -28.65 5.69 -19.48
N SER A 118 -29.64 5.48 -20.36
CA SER A 118 -30.48 4.26 -20.36
C SER A 118 -29.71 3.01 -20.79
N LEU A 119 -28.81 3.13 -21.77
CA LEU A 119 -27.93 2.05 -22.19
C LEU A 119 -27.01 1.59 -21.07
N LEU A 120 -26.47 2.55 -20.32
CA LEU A 120 -25.65 2.26 -19.12
C LEU A 120 -26.46 1.56 -18.01
N ASP A 121 -27.76 1.92 -17.84
CA ASP A 121 -28.63 1.22 -16.89
C ASP A 121 -28.93 -0.22 -17.33
N VAL A 122 -29.19 -0.44 -18.60
CA VAL A 122 -29.37 -1.77 -19.17
C VAL A 122 -28.11 -2.61 -19.00
N PHE A 123 -26.95 -2.02 -19.35
CA PHE A 123 -25.67 -2.70 -19.16
C PHE A 123 -25.44 -3.13 -17.71
N LEU A 124 -25.73 -2.22 -16.75
CA LEU A 124 -25.61 -2.54 -15.33
C LEU A 124 -26.55 -3.69 -14.92
N THR A 125 -27.78 -3.71 -15.42
CA THR A 125 -28.76 -4.74 -15.10
C THR A 125 -28.32 -6.09 -15.66
N VAL A 126 -27.86 -6.13 -16.93
CA VAL A 126 -27.33 -7.33 -17.57
C VAL A 126 -26.12 -7.89 -16.82
N TYR A 127 -25.20 -7.01 -16.44
CA TYR A 127 -24.01 -7.41 -15.68
C TYR A 127 -24.38 -7.94 -14.29
N SER A 128 -25.32 -7.29 -13.59
CA SER A 128 -25.74 -7.71 -12.25
C SER A 128 -26.48 -9.05 -12.20
N SER A 129 -27.05 -9.49 -13.32
CA SER A 129 -27.66 -10.84 -13.43
C SER A 129 -26.64 -11.96 -13.68
N SER A 130 -25.39 -11.64 -14.02
CA SER A 130 -24.31 -12.61 -14.20
C SER A 130 -23.70 -13.04 -12.87
N ARG A 131 -23.45 -14.35 -12.68
CA ARG A 131 -22.90 -14.95 -11.44
C ARG A 131 -21.51 -14.43 -11.03
N THR A 132 -20.80 -13.76 -11.92
CA THR A 132 -19.42 -13.24 -11.70
C THR A 132 -19.40 -11.85 -11.05
N SER A 133 -20.56 -11.28 -10.69
CA SER A 133 -20.71 -9.86 -10.32
C SER A 133 -20.42 -9.50 -8.84
N GLN A 134 -19.97 -10.45 -8.01
CA GLN A 134 -19.93 -10.22 -6.55
C GLN A 134 -18.79 -9.31 -6.06
N ASP A 135 -17.75 -9.07 -6.85
CA ASP A 135 -16.52 -8.40 -6.35
C ASP A 135 -16.25 -7.00 -6.89
N ILE A 136 -17.01 -6.48 -7.87
CA ILE A 136 -16.70 -5.17 -8.46
C ILE A 136 -17.88 -4.18 -8.27
N PRO A 137 -17.67 -3.01 -7.65
CA PRO A 137 -18.73 -2.01 -7.43
C PRO A 137 -19.06 -1.23 -8.72
N LEU A 138 -19.50 -1.91 -9.78
CA LEU A 138 -19.81 -1.31 -11.10
C LEU A 138 -20.92 -0.27 -11.04
N LYS A 139 -21.81 -0.32 -10.06
CA LYS A 139 -22.87 0.69 -9.87
C LYS A 139 -22.29 2.09 -9.66
N ALA A 140 -21.22 2.21 -8.85
CA ALA A 140 -20.54 3.49 -8.63
C ALA A 140 -19.84 3.98 -9.91
N THR A 141 -19.17 3.07 -10.63
CA THR A 141 -18.50 3.40 -11.91
C THR A 141 -19.48 3.91 -12.96
N VAL A 142 -20.63 3.24 -13.13
CA VAL A 142 -21.68 3.68 -14.06
C VAL A 142 -22.25 5.03 -13.65
N GLN A 143 -22.40 5.30 -12.37
CA GLN A 143 -22.82 6.62 -11.88
C GLN A 143 -21.85 7.74 -12.26
N VAL A 144 -20.54 7.49 -12.11
CA VAL A 144 -19.51 8.45 -12.51
C VAL A 144 -19.56 8.72 -14.03
N VAL A 145 -19.66 7.65 -14.85
CA VAL A 145 -19.79 7.79 -16.32
C VAL A 145 -21.02 8.62 -16.69
N LYS A 146 -22.17 8.44 -16.02
CA LYS A 146 -23.37 9.25 -16.24
C LYS A 146 -23.15 10.72 -15.88
N ILE A 147 -22.49 11.01 -14.77
CA ILE A 147 -22.18 12.40 -14.37
C ILE A 147 -21.30 13.07 -15.44
N VAL A 148 -20.28 12.38 -15.93
CA VAL A 148 -19.42 12.88 -17.03
C VAL A 148 -20.25 13.11 -18.30
N ALA A 149 -21.13 12.17 -18.67
CA ALA A 149 -21.98 12.31 -19.85
C ALA A 149 -22.94 13.53 -19.74
N TYR A 150 -23.54 13.75 -18.57
CA TYR A 150 -24.39 14.93 -18.33
C TYR A 150 -23.58 16.23 -18.35
N PHE A 151 -22.37 16.23 -17.81
CA PHE A 151 -21.48 17.38 -17.84
C PHE A 151 -21.08 17.75 -19.29
N VAL A 152 -20.68 16.75 -20.08
CA VAL A 152 -20.38 16.95 -21.51
C VAL A 152 -21.62 17.46 -22.27
N CYS A 153 -22.78 16.89 -22.03
CA CYS A 153 -24.06 17.38 -22.57
C CYS A 153 -24.28 18.86 -22.25
N GLY A 154 -24.07 19.26 -20.98
CA GLY A 154 -24.17 20.65 -20.55
C GLY A 154 -23.26 21.58 -21.36
N ILE A 155 -22.00 21.18 -21.57
CA ILE A 155 -21.04 21.96 -22.37
C ILE A 155 -21.53 22.11 -23.83
N PHE A 156 -22.04 21.01 -24.42
CA PHE A 156 -22.58 21.06 -25.79
C PHE A 156 -23.79 22.01 -25.88
N ILE A 157 -24.71 21.99 -24.92
CA ILE A 157 -25.86 22.89 -24.90
C ILE A 157 -25.41 24.34 -24.75
N VAL A 158 -24.50 24.63 -23.81
CA VAL A 158 -23.95 25.99 -23.64
C VAL A 158 -23.23 26.48 -24.92
N SER A 159 -22.49 25.58 -25.57
CA SER A 159 -21.84 25.83 -26.85
C SER A 159 -22.84 26.27 -27.93
N LEU A 160 -23.97 25.58 -28.04
CA LEU A 160 -25.03 25.91 -28.99
C LEU A 160 -25.68 27.24 -28.65
N ILE A 161 -25.93 27.55 -27.38
CA ILE A 161 -26.53 28.83 -26.94
C ILE A 161 -25.59 29.99 -27.20
N LEU A 162 -24.30 29.84 -26.95
CA LEU A 162 -23.27 30.87 -27.12
C LEU A 162 -22.79 30.98 -28.58
N ASN A 163 -23.26 30.11 -29.46
CA ASN A 163 -22.83 30.05 -30.87
C ASN A 163 -21.30 29.91 -31.01
N LYS A 164 -20.67 29.13 -30.10
CA LYS A 164 -19.25 28.83 -30.07
C LYS A 164 -19.03 27.32 -30.25
N THR A 165 -17.85 26.95 -30.69
CA THR A 165 -17.52 25.52 -30.81
C THR A 165 -17.39 24.89 -29.42
N PRO A 166 -17.81 23.63 -29.19
CA PRO A 166 -17.60 22.93 -27.91
C PRO A 166 -16.12 22.92 -27.49
N LEU A 167 -15.21 22.81 -28.47
CA LEU A 167 -13.76 22.80 -28.20
C LEU A 167 -13.27 24.11 -27.58
N TYR A 168 -13.86 25.26 -27.95
CA TYR A 168 -13.54 26.56 -27.35
C TYR A 168 -13.88 26.58 -25.83
N LEU A 169 -15.03 26.03 -25.46
CA LEU A 169 -15.45 25.94 -24.05
C LEU A 169 -14.58 24.93 -23.30
N PHE A 170 -14.29 23.79 -23.90
CA PHE A 170 -13.39 22.80 -23.29
C PHE A 170 -11.99 23.35 -23.06
N SER A 171 -11.42 24.12 -24.00
CA SER A 171 -10.08 24.70 -23.82
C SER A 171 -10.03 25.70 -22.66
N GLY A 172 -11.03 26.58 -22.54
CA GLY A 172 -11.15 27.51 -21.40
C GLY A 172 -11.33 26.79 -20.07
N LEU A 173 -12.19 25.78 -20.04
CA LEU A 173 -12.45 24.97 -18.84
C LEU A 173 -11.24 24.14 -18.44
N SER A 174 -10.49 23.63 -19.43
CA SER A 174 -9.26 22.86 -19.17
C SER A 174 -8.17 23.72 -18.54
N ALA A 175 -8.00 24.97 -18.98
CA ALA A 175 -7.04 25.89 -18.38
C ALA A 175 -7.39 26.19 -16.90
N LEU A 176 -8.67 26.46 -16.62
CA LEU A 176 -9.15 26.67 -15.25
C LEU A 176 -9.02 25.40 -14.41
N GLY A 177 -9.36 24.24 -15.00
CA GLY A 177 -9.24 22.95 -14.34
C GLY A 177 -7.79 22.58 -13.97
N ALA A 178 -6.83 22.87 -14.85
CA ALA A 178 -5.41 22.69 -14.57
C ALA A 178 -4.93 23.56 -13.41
N LEU A 179 -5.38 24.81 -13.33
CA LEU A 179 -5.08 25.69 -12.22
C LEU A 179 -5.66 25.17 -10.90
N LEU A 180 -6.93 24.76 -10.91
CA LEU A 180 -7.59 24.18 -9.73
C LEU A 180 -6.89 22.88 -9.28
N LEU A 181 -6.52 22.01 -10.23
CA LEU A 181 -5.82 20.76 -9.93
C LEU A 181 -4.45 21.02 -9.32
N LEU A 182 -3.76 22.09 -9.75
CA LEU A 182 -2.49 22.50 -9.15
C LEU A 182 -2.68 22.97 -7.69
N VAL A 183 -3.73 23.78 -7.43
CA VAL A 183 -4.03 24.30 -6.08
C VAL A 183 -4.45 23.18 -5.13
N PHE A 184 -5.25 22.22 -5.59
CA PHE A 184 -5.78 21.12 -4.78
C PHE A 184 -4.97 19.83 -4.86
N ARG A 185 -3.80 19.85 -5.52
CA ARG A 185 -2.97 18.67 -5.77
C ARG A 185 -2.75 17.84 -4.50
N ASP A 186 -2.26 18.47 -3.43
CA ASP A 186 -1.89 17.75 -2.20
C ASP A 186 -3.12 17.20 -1.47
N SER A 187 -4.24 17.92 -1.53
CA SER A 187 -5.51 17.47 -0.97
C SER A 187 -6.05 16.23 -1.71
N ILE A 188 -5.97 16.24 -3.05
CA ILE A 188 -6.39 15.11 -3.88
C ILE A 188 -5.48 13.91 -3.65
N LEU A 189 -4.17 14.11 -3.62
CA LEU A 189 -3.20 13.05 -3.33
C LEU A 189 -3.45 12.46 -1.93
N GLY A 190 -3.66 13.32 -0.93
CA GLY A 190 -3.97 12.88 0.42
C GLY A 190 -5.26 12.06 0.50
N PHE A 191 -6.31 12.50 -0.18
CA PHE A 191 -7.59 11.80 -0.23
C PHE A 191 -7.49 10.42 -0.89
N VAL A 192 -6.87 10.36 -2.07
CA VAL A 192 -6.65 9.08 -2.79
C VAL A 192 -5.78 8.13 -1.97
N ALA A 193 -4.71 8.65 -1.37
CA ALA A 193 -3.84 7.90 -0.48
C ALA A 193 -4.58 7.36 0.76
N GLY A 194 -5.45 8.18 1.37
CA GLY A 194 -6.28 7.75 2.50
C GLY A 194 -7.17 6.55 2.16
N ILE A 195 -7.82 6.60 0.99
CA ILE A 195 -8.63 5.46 0.50
C ILE A 195 -7.76 4.22 0.28
N GLN A 196 -6.60 4.36 -0.36
CA GLN A 196 -5.69 3.24 -0.61
C GLN A 196 -5.14 2.63 0.68
N LEU A 197 -4.78 3.46 1.66
CA LEU A 197 -4.27 3.03 2.96
C LEU A 197 -5.29 2.13 3.68
N ILE A 198 -6.56 2.54 3.67
CA ILE A 198 -7.67 1.80 4.30
C ILE A 198 -8.00 0.54 3.50
N ALA A 199 -8.16 0.66 2.18
CA ALA A 199 -8.54 -0.45 1.30
C ALA A 199 -7.51 -1.60 1.31
N ASN A 200 -6.22 -1.24 1.38
CA ASN A 200 -5.13 -2.22 1.42
C ASN A 200 -4.75 -2.63 2.86
N GLN A 201 -5.42 -2.13 3.88
CA GLN A 201 -5.15 -2.40 5.29
C GLN A 201 -3.69 -2.18 5.70
N MET A 202 -3.01 -1.22 5.05
CA MET A 202 -1.59 -0.96 5.30
C MET A 202 -1.33 -0.51 6.73
N VAL A 203 -2.25 0.27 7.29
CA VAL A 203 -2.22 0.75 8.68
C VAL A 203 -3.63 0.68 9.26
N ALA A 204 -3.76 0.28 10.52
CA ALA A 204 -5.01 0.29 11.27
C ALA A 204 -4.84 1.05 12.60
N LYS A 205 -5.95 1.49 13.18
CA LYS A 205 -5.94 2.08 14.52
C LYS A 205 -5.46 1.06 15.54
N GLY A 206 -4.48 1.44 16.38
CA GLY A 206 -3.84 0.57 17.36
C GLY A 206 -2.57 -0.13 16.82
N ASP A 207 -2.21 0.06 15.56
CA ASP A 207 -0.92 -0.37 15.06
C ASP A 207 0.21 0.47 15.64
N TRP A 208 1.28 -0.15 16.00
CA TRP A 208 2.54 0.53 16.22
C TRP A 208 3.26 0.70 14.87
N ILE A 209 3.52 1.95 14.50
CA ILE A 209 4.29 2.29 13.29
C ILE A 209 5.52 3.12 13.65
N GLU A 210 6.56 2.96 12.87
CA GLU A 210 7.82 3.70 12.97
C GLU A 210 8.11 4.37 11.62
N MET A 211 8.17 5.70 11.60
CA MET A 211 8.47 6.51 10.42
C MET A 211 9.41 7.65 10.81
N PRO A 212 10.75 7.39 10.88
CA PRO A 212 11.72 8.33 11.43
C PRO A 212 11.75 9.69 10.74
N LYS A 213 11.53 9.72 9.41
CA LYS A 213 11.51 10.96 8.63
C LYS A 213 10.47 11.96 9.13
N TYR A 214 9.36 11.47 9.70
CA TYR A 214 8.29 12.29 10.26
C TYR A 214 8.33 12.35 11.79
N GLY A 215 9.35 11.79 12.42
CA GLY A 215 9.45 11.74 13.87
C GLY A 215 8.31 10.93 14.52
N ALA A 216 7.80 9.92 13.81
CA ALA A 216 6.75 9.07 14.32
C ALA A 216 7.32 7.72 14.75
N ASP A 217 7.09 7.36 16.01
CA ASP A 217 7.37 6.06 16.60
C ASP A 217 6.37 5.82 17.75
N GLY A 218 5.29 5.12 17.45
CA GLY A 218 4.22 4.89 18.43
C GLY A 218 2.93 4.33 17.82
N ASP A 219 1.86 4.39 18.60
CA ASP A 219 0.57 3.82 18.25
C ASP A 219 -0.28 4.78 17.39
N VAL A 220 -0.88 4.24 16.33
CA VAL A 220 -1.85 4.95 15.50
C VAL A 220 -3.14 5.15 16.29
N ILE A 221 -3.51 6.40 16.56
CA ILE A 221 -4.72 6.73 17.32
C ILE A 221 -5.90 7.08 16.41
N GLU A 222 -5.62 7.65 15.22
CA GLU A 222 -6.66 8.11 14.29
C GLU A 222 -6.15 8.03 12.85
N ILE A 223 -7.03 7.58 11.95
CA ILE A 223 -6.83 7.61 10.51
C ILE A 223 -7.93 8.46 9.91
N ALA A 224 -7.59 9.66 9.44
CA ALA A 224 -8.46 10.54 8.69
C ALA A 224 -8.21 10.40 7.18
N LEU A 225 -9.02 11.06 6.35
CA LEU A 225 -8.90 10.96 4.89
C LEU A 225 -7.55 11.47 4.35
N THR A 226 -6.96 12.47 4.98
CA THR A 226 -5.73 13.13 4.50
C THR A 226 -4.57 13.03 5.47
N THR A 227 -4.80 12.55 6.71
CA THR A 227 -3.79 12.49 7.77
C THR A 227 -3.95 11.26 8.65
N VAL A 228 -2.83 10.77 9.18
CA VAL A 228 -2.77 9.75 10.23
C VAL A 228 -2.11 10.35 11.45
N LYS A 229 -2.72 10.19 12.63
CA LYS A 229 -2.17 10.65 13.91
C LYS A 229 -1.54 9.47 14.65
N VAL A 230 -0.29 9.64 15.03
CA VAL A 230 0.51 8.67 15.79
C VAL A 230 0.82 9.27 17.15
N LYS A 231 0.52 8.54 18.21
CA LYS A 231 0.89 8.87 19.58
C LYS A 231 2.24 8.21 19.89
N ASN A 232 3.27 9.00 19.89
CA ASN A 232 4.63 8.57 20.18
C ASN A 232 4.79 8.07 21.64
N TRP A 233 5.87 7.37 21.92
CA TRP A 233 6.17 6.82 23.24
C TRP A 233 6.40 7.93 24.30
N ASP A 234 6.91 9.08 23.92
CA ASP A 234 7.05 10.29 24.74
C ASP A 234 5.73 11.04 24.98
N LYS A 235 4.58 10.48 24.50
CA LYS A 235 3.22 11.03 24.56
C LYS A 235 2.95 12.21 23.63
N THR A 236 3.88 12.63 22.81
CA THR A 236 3.63 13.60 21.74
C THR A 236 2.76 12.97 20.63
N ILE A 237 2.08 13.81 19.85
CA ILE A 237 1.27 13.36 18.73
C ILE A 237 1.89 13.90 17.45
N THR A 238 2.33 12.96 16.59
CA THR A 238 2.79 13.27 15.24
C THR A 238 1.65 13.07 14.25
N THR A 239 1.42 14.07 13.38
CA THR A 239 0.44 13.99 12.30
C THR A 239 1.17 13.78 10.97
N ILE A 240 0.90 12.66 10.31
CA ILE A 240 1.54 12.28 9.06
C ILE A 240 0.51 12.43 7.93
N PRO A 241 0.82 13.11 6.81
CA PRO A 241 -0.03 13.11 5.63
C PRO A 241 -0.18 11.69 5.05
N THR A 242 -1.40 11.29 4.67
CA THR A 242 -1.66 9.93 4.17
C THR A 242 -0.85 9.58 2.92
N TYR A 243 -0.59 10.56 2.04
CA TYR A 243 0.24 10.34 0.85
C TYR A 243 1.68 9.93 1.19
N ALA A 244 2.21 10.38 2.34
CA ALA A 244 3.56 10.02 2.77
C ALA A 244 3.67 8.54 3.15
N LEU A 245 2.63 7.97 3.77
CA LEU A 245 2.59 6.54 4.13
C LEU A 245 2.47 5.63 2.90
N ILE A 246 2.04 6.15 1.74
CA ILE A 246 2.01 5.40 0.49
C ILE A 246 3.29 5.61 -0.32
N GLY A 247 3.82 6.86 -0.31
CA GLY A 247 4.98 7.23 -1.11
C GLY A 247 6.33 6.88 -0.49
N GLU A 248 6.38 6.62 0.82
CA GLU A 248 7.61 6.41 1.56
C GLU A 248 7.56 5.12 2.39
N SER A 249 8.73 4.58 2.72
CA SER A 249 8.80 3.40 3.56
C SER A 249 8.57 3.73 5.03
N PHE A 250 7.79 2.92 5.70
CA PHE A 250 7.61 2.91 7.15
C PHE A 250 7.61 1.47 7.66
N LYS A 251 7.86 1.27 8.96
CA LYS A 251 7.73 -0.04 9.60
C LYS A 251 6.38 -0.12 10.30
N ASN A 252 5.66 -1.21 10.06
CA ASN A 252 4.46 -1.58 10.82
C ASN A 252 4.81 -2.80 11.70
N TRP A 253 4.71 -2.63 13.01
CA TRP A 253 5.04 -3.66 13.99
C TRP A 253 3.88 -4.63 14.26
N ARG A 254 2.76 -4.54 13.53
CA ARG A 254 1.64 -5.48 13.62
C ARG A 254 2.12 -6.92 13.38
N GLY A 255 2.92 -7.14 12.35
CA GLY A 255 3.46 -8.46 12.02
C GLY A 255 4.30 -9.07 13.14
N MET A 256 5.02 -8.27 13.94
CA MET A 256 5.74 -8.74 15.12
C MET A 256 4.77 -9.23 16.19
N LYS A 257 3.68 -8.48 16.47
CA LYS A 257 2.65 -8.90 17.44
C LYS A 257 1.95 -10.19 17.00
N GLU A 258 1.60 -10.28 15.72
CA GLU A 258 0.91 -11.43 15.11
C GLU A 258 1.79 -12.69 15.02
N SER A 259 3.10 -12.52 14.82
CA SER A 259 4.04 -13.66 14.75
C SER A 259 4.26 -14.36 16.08
N GLY A 260 3.85 -13.75 17.20
CA GLY A 260 4.05 -14.30 18.53
C GLY A 260 5.52 -14.34 18.99
N GLY A 261 6.39 -13.52 18.39
CA GLY A 261 7.79 -13.45 18.77
C GLY A 261 8.43 -12.09 18.51
N ARG A 262 9.19 -11.60 19.52
CA ARG A 262 9.98 -10.37 19.39
C ARG A 262 11.46 -10.70 19.32
N ARG A 263 12.14 -10.20 18.28
CA ARG A 263 13.54 -10.54 18.01
C ARG A 263 14.49 -9.95 19.03
N ILE A 264 15.34 -10.81 19.61
CA ILE A 264 16.56 -10.44 20.35
C ILE A 264 17.73 -10.59 19.37
N LYS A 265 18.44 -9.49 19.11
CA LYS A 265 19.64 -9.48 18.29
C LYS A 265 20.69 -8.61 18.97
N ARG A 266 21.54 -9.26 19.77
CA ARG A 266 22.65 -8.59 20.48
C ARG A 266 23.91 -9.45 20.42
N THR A 267 25.07 -8.82 20.63
CA THR A 267 26.38 -9.47 20.64
C THR A 267 27.01 -9.41 22.02
N VAL A 268 27.73 -10.48 22.35
CA VAL A 268 28.74 -10.49 23.44
C VAL A 268 30.10 -10.45 22.75
N ASN A 269 30.87 -9.39 23.01
CA ASN A 269 32.19 -9.21 22.40
C ASN A 269 33.26 -9.83 23.28
N ILE A 270 33.94 -10.83 22.75
CA ILE A 270 34.99 -11.58 23.45
C ILE A 270 36.36 -10.98 23.11
N ASP A 271 37.18 -10.77 24.12
CA ASP A 271 38.59 -10.41 23.95
C ASP A 271 39.33 -11.53 23.24
N ILE A 272 39.82 -11.26 22.03
CA ILE A 272 40.49 -12.24 21.18
C ILE A 272 41.72 -12.83 21.84
N SER A 273 42.42 -12.06 22.69
CA SER A 273 43.63 -12.54 23.41
C SER A 273 43.34 -13.68 24.39
N THR A 274 42.07 -13.91 24.75
CA THR A 274 41.65 -14.96 25.66
C THR A 274 41.18 -16.23 24.96
N ILE A 275 41.13 -16.22 23.64
CA ILE A 275 40.77 -17.40 22.83
C ILE A 275 41.91 -18.38 22.77
N LYS A 276 41.64 -19.63 23.20
CA LYS A 276 42.67 -20.69 23.21
C LYS A 276 42.03 -22.06 22.97
N PHE A 277 42.89 -23.05 22.65
CA PHE A 277 42.47 -24.45 22.69
C PHE A 277 42.18 -24.89 24.13
N CYS A 278 41.20 -25.79 24.29
CA CYS A 278 40.88 -26.36 25.56
C CYS A 278 41.95 -27.41 25.96
N ASP A 279 42.49 -27.27 27.13
CA ASP A 279 43.28 -28.30 27.80
C ASP A 279 42.39 -29.30 28.56
N GLU A 280 42.98 -30.39 29.11
CA GLU A 280 42.25 -31.42 29.82
C GLU A 280 41.57 -30.89 31.08
N ASP A 281 42.17 -29.95 31.80
CA ASP A 281 41.57 -29.37 32.99
C ASP A 281 40.33 -28.53 32.65
N MET A 282 40.37 -27.78 31.54
CA MET A 282 39.20 -27.08 31.03
C MET A 282 38.11 -28.04 30.61
N LEU A 283 38.43 -29.09 29.88
CA LEU A 283 37.47 -30.08 29.43
C LEU A 283 36.82 -30.81 30.62
N ASN A 284 37.58 -31.08 31.68
CA ASN A 284 37.09 -31.69 32.92
C ASN A 284 36.20 -30.74 33.72
N ARG A 285 36.48 -29.42 33.66
CA ARG A 285 35.55 -28.39 34.26
C ARG A 285 34.27 -28.30 33.45
N PHE A 286 34.38 -28.23 32.12
CA PHE A 286 33.23 -28.05 31.25
C PHE A 286 32.31 -29.27 31.21
N SER A 287 32.82 -30.48 31.36
CA SER A 287 32.02 -31.72 31.48
C SER A 287 31.08 -31.73 32.69
N LYS A 288 31.36 -30.92 33.71
CA LYS A 288 30.51 -30.77 34.89
C LYS A 288 29.36 -29.78 34.68
N ILE A 289 29.37 -29.03 33.58
CA ILE A 289 28.29 -28.07 33.25
C ILE A 289 27.12 -28.86 32.67
N GLN A 290 26.02 -28.91 33.38
CA GLN A 290 24.86 -29.77 33.08
C GLN A 290 24.35 -29.59 31.60
N TYR A 291 24.31 -28.38 31.10
CA TYR A 291 23.79 -28.10 29.75
C TYR A 291 24.68 -28.57 28.60
N ILE A 292 25.96 -28.83 28.85
CA ILE A 292 26.93 -29.19 27.80
C ILE A 292 27.73 -30.47 28.14
N SER A 293 27.43 -31.19 29.20
CA SER A 293 28.12 -32.45 29.56
C SER A 293 28.15 -33.44 28.38
N ASP A 294 26.98 -33.70 27.82
CA ASP A 294 26.84 -34.63 26.69
C ASP A 294 27.55 -34.11 25.44
N TYR A 295 27.46 -32.78 25.18
CA TYR A 295 28.16 -32.13 24.04
C TYR A 295 29.68 -32.32 24.17
N ILE A 296 30.24 -32.11 25.38
CA ILE A 296 31.70 -32.31 25.59
C ILE A 296 32.10 -33.75 25.36
N GLN A 297 31.33 -34.72 25.85
CA GLN A 297 31.62 -36.14 25.67
C GLN A 297 31.58 -36.51 24.17
N ILE A 298 30.49 -36.17 23.48
CA ILE A 298 30.36 -36.43 22.04
C ILE A 298 31.50 -35.79 21.24
N LYS A 299 31.91 -34.58 21.61
CA LYS A 299 33.00 -33.89 20.89
C LYS A 299 34.37 -34.48 21.21
N LYS A 300 34.63 -34.94 22.43
CA LYS A 300 35.85 -35.67 22.76
C LYS A 300 35.98 -36.94 21.90
N ASP A 301 34.90 -37.72 21.84
CA ASP A 301 34.90 -38.98 21.06
C ASP A 301 35.07 -38.72 19.54
N GLU A 302 34.36 -37.69 18.97
CA GLU A 302 34.48 -37.28 17.57
C GLU A 302 35.88 -36.83 17.24
N LEU A 303 36.51 -36.02 18.07
CA LEU A 303 37.83 -35.45 17.83
C LEU A 303 38.93 -36.50 17.99
N SER A 304 38.82 -37.40 18.99
CA SER A 304 39.74 -38.52 19.15
C SER A 304 39.69 -39.43 17.92
N ALA A 305 38.51 -39.89 17.50
CA ALA A 305 38.35 -40.74 16.34
C ALA A 305 38.93 -40.09 15.04
N TYR A 306 38.66 -38.76 14.85
CA TYR A 306 39.26 -38.06 13.69
C TYR A 306 40.76 -37.98 13.75
N ASN A 307 41.34 -37.66 14.92
CA ASN A 307 42.79 -37.53 15.06
C ASN A 307 43.50 -38.89 14.93
N ASP A 308 42.91 -39.97 15.46
CA ASP A 308 43.43 -41.34 15.36
C ASP A 308 43.37 -41.83 13.91
N GLU A 309 42.26 -41.60 13.16
CA GLU A 309 42.11 -41.97 11.76
C GLU A 309 43.13 -41.25 10.85
N ASN A 310 43.51 -40.02 11.20
CA ASN A 310 44.45 -39.22 10.44
C ASN A 310 45.90 -39.31 10.97
N GLU A 311 46.20 -40.22 11.90
CA GLU A 311 47.53 -40.43 12.52
C GLU A 311 48.17 -39.10 12.98
N VAL A 312 47.36 -38.25 13.65
CA VAL A 312 47.77 -36.90 14.07
C VAL A 312 48.88 -36.97 15.11
N ASP A 313 50.02 -36.30 14.83
CA ASP A 313 51.07 -36.11 15.81
C ASP A 313 50.72 -35.04 16.84
N ASP A 314 50.54 -35.44 18.08
CA ASP A 314 50.17 -34.58 19.21
C ASP A 314 51.32 -33.66 19.71
N ALA A 315 52.49 -33.71 19.13
CA ALA A 315 53.65 -32.88 19.51
C ALA A 315 53.38 -31.39 19.41
N SER A 316 52.35 -30.97 18.64
CA SER A 316 51.96 -29.57 18.51
C SER A 316 50.43 -29.41 18.63
N LEU A 317 50.01 -28.37 19.37
CA LEU A 317 48.58 -28.04 19.54
C LEU A 317 47.88 -27.70 18.23
N VAL A 318 48.59 -27.29 17.18
CA VAL A 318 48.00 -26.96 15.86
C VAL A 318 47.74 -28.18 15.00
N ASN A 319 48.31 -29.33 15.41
CA ASN A 319 48.06 -30.57 14.71
C ASN A 319 46.69 -31.14 15.11
N GLY A 320 45.98 -31.66 14.09
CA GLY A 320 44.67 -32.25 14.30
C GLY A 320 43.56 -31.26 14.69
N ARG A 321 42.46 -31.82 15.17
CA ARG A 321 41.25 -31.04 15.60
C ARG A 321 41.17 -31.00 17.10
N ARG A 322 40.87 -29.81 17.64
CA ARG A 322 40.72 -29.59 19.08
C ARG A 322 39.56 -28.68 19.38
N LEU A 323 38.97 -28.75 20.56
CA LEU A 323 38.00 -27.80 21.08
C LEU A 323 38.69 -26.48 21.42
N THR A 324 37.94 -25.37 21.23
CA THR A 324 38.34 -24.07 21.73
C THR A 324 37.37 -23.61 22.82
N ASN A 325 37.85 -22.79 23.73
CA ASN A 325 37.02 -22.23 24.78
C ASN A 325 35.86 -21.40 24.26
N VAL A 326 36.09 -20.58 23.23
CA VAL A 326 35.04 -19.76 22.58
C VAL A 326 34.02 -20.62 21.84
N GLY A 327 34.45 -21.71 21.20
CA GLY A 327 33.52 -22.66 20.56
C GLY A 327 32.64 -23.38 21.60
N THR A 328 33.23 -23.74 22.74
CA THR A 328 32.50 -24.37 23.87
C THR A 328 31.54 -23.38 24.54
N PHE A 329 31.92 -22.11 24.74
CA PHE A 329 31.02 -21.06 25.23
C PHE A 329 29.84 -20.83 24.28
N ARG A 330 30.08 -20.84 22.96
CA ARG A 330 28.99 -20.75 21.99
C ARG A 330 28.03 -21.94 22.10
N ALA A 331 28.55 -23.17 22.26
CA ALA A 331 27.71 -24.36 22.45
C ALA A 331 26.90 -24.28 23.77
N TYR A 332 27.52 -23.78 24.84
CA TYR A 332 26.82 -23.48 26.06
C TYR A 332 25.68 -22.48 25.90
N THR A 333 25.96 -21.39 25.22
CA THR A 333 24.94 -20.34 24.92
C THR A 333 23.77 -20.92 24.15
N VAL A 334 24.02 -21.77 23.15
CA VAL A 334 22.97 -22.52 22.43
C VAL A 334 22.14 -23.36 23.39
N ALA A 335 22.78 -24.18 24.24
CA ALA A 335 22.10 -25.07 25.14
C ALA A 335 21.29 -24.30 26.19
N TYR A 336 21.85 -23.24 26.76
CA TYR A 336 21.15 -22.35 27.72
C TYR A 336 19.86 -21.75 27.10
N LEU A 337 19.98 -21.17 25.90
CA LEU A 337 18.85 -20.54 25.20
C LEU A 337 17.80 -21.57 24.75
N ARG A 338 18.21 -22.81 24.44
CA ARG A 338 17.29 -23.92 24.13
C ARG A 338 16.44 -24.32 25.34
N HIS A 339 16.98 -24.23 26.52
CA HIS A 339 16.25 -24.54 27.78
C HIS A 339 15.54 -23.31 28.38
N HIS A 340 15.74 -22.13 27.82
CA HIS A 340 15.14 -20.91 28.34
C HIS A 340 13.64 -20.84 28.03
N LEU A 341 12.78 -20.75 29.03
CA LEU A 341 11.31 -20.85 28.91
C LEU A 341 10.70 -19.77 28.01
N MET A 342 11.26 -18.57 28.06
CA MET A 342 10.74 -17.40 27.35
C MET A 342 11.29 -17.23 25.92
N ILE A 343 12.15 -18.14 25.45
CA ILE A 343 12.64 -18.13 24.06
C ILE A 343 11.77 -19.02 23.20
N ASN A 344 11.35 -18.49 22.06
CA ASN A 344 10.58 -19.22 21.06
C ASN A 344 11.51 -20.15 20.27
N GLN A 345 11.28 -21.46 20.41
CA GLN A 345 12.12 -22.50 19.81
C GLN A 345 11.74 -22.82 18.36
N GLU A 346 10.56 -22.39 17.90
CA GLU A 346 10.03 -22.63 16.55
C GLU A 346 10.47 -21.56 15.53
N MET A 347 10.87 -20.39 16.04
CA MET A 347 11.37 -19.29 15.21
C MET A 347 12.86 -19.42 14.97
N THR A 348 13.40 -18.55 14.08
CA THR A 348 14.84 -18.52 13.78
C THR A 348 15.66 -18.43 15.05
N PHE A 349 16.55 -19.38 15.21
CA PHE A 349 17.41 -19.56 16.39
C PHE A 349 18.88 -19.70 15.93
N LEU A 350 19.71 -18.68 16.19
CA LEU A 350 21.11 -18.66 15.83
C LEU A 350 21.97 -18.12 16.98
N VAL A 351 23.10 -18.78 17.23
CA VAL A 351 24.23 -18.24 18.00
C VAL A 351 25.47 -18.43 17.15
N ARG A 352 26.07 -17.34 16.70
CA ARG A 352 27.15 -17.38 15.71
C ARG A 352 28.25 -16.37 16.02
N HIS A 353 29.44 -16.65 15.51
CA HIS A 353 30.52 -15.68 15.46
C HIS A 353 30.31 -14.75 14.26
N LEU A 354 30.49 -13.46 14.49
CA LEU A 354 30.64 -12.49 13.40
C LEU A 354 32.13 -12.27 13.10
N ALA A 355 32.42 -11.48 12.07
CA ALA A 355 33.79 -11.08 11.77
C ALA A 355 34.41 -10.35 12.99
N PRO A 356 35.68 -10.65 13.36
CA PRO A 356 36.39 -9.90 14.40
C PRO A 356 36.45 -8.41 14.06
N THR A 357 36.36 -7.56 15.10
CA THR A 357 36.43 -6.12 15.02
C THR A 357 37.48 -5.57 15.98
N GLU A 358 37.71 -4.27 15.99
CA GLU A 358 38.51 -3.60 17.01
C GLU A 358 37.96 -3.77 18.45
N HIS A 359 36.72 -4.19 18.57
CA HIS A 359 36.05 -4.50 19.85
C HIS A 359 36.02 -6.02 20.15
N GLY A 360 36.93 -6.79 19.57
CA GLY A 360 37.04 -8.23 19.82
C GLY A 360 36.22 -9.08 18.85
N LEU A 361 35.95 -10.34 19.26
CA LEU A 361 35.15 -11.30 18.52
C LEU A 361 33.68 -11.24 18.98
N PRO A 362 32.75 -10.73 18.14
CA PRO A 362 31.35 -10.69 18.50
C PRO A 362 30.68 -12.07 18.39
N ILE A 363 30.08 -12.54 19.47
CA ILE A 363 29.19 -13.71 19.46
C ILE A 363 27.75 -13.17 19.42
N GLU A 364 27.10 -13.27 18.27
CA GLU A 364 25.74 -12.81 18.09
C GLU A 364 24.73 -13.84 18.56
N VAL A 365 23.85 -13.40 19.47
CA VAL A 365 22.63 -14.10 19.84
C VAL A 365 21.49 -13.54 18.99
N TYR A 366 20.89 -14.40 18.17
CA TYR A 366 19.76 -14.07 17.31
C TYR A 366 18.63 -15.07 17.61
N VAL A 367 17.71 -14.68 18.45
CA VAL A 367 16.59 -15.51 18.91
C VAL A 367 15.32 -14.66 19.02
N PHE A 368 14.19 -15.28 19.30
CA PHE A 368 12.92 -14.58 19.50
C PHE A 368 12.37 -14.87 20.91
N SER A 369 12.01 -13.81 21.63
CA SER A 369 11.24 -13.92 22.87
C SER A 369 9.79 -14.29 22.54
N LYS A 370 9.15 -15.15 23.33
CA LYS A 370 7.70 -15.44 23.26
C LYS A 370 6.84 -14.27 23.68
N ASP A 371 7.35 -13.41 24.57
CA ASP A 371 6.65 -12.21 25.00
C ASP A 371 7.02 -11.03 24.11
N THR A 372 6.00 -10.40 23.52
CA THR A 372 6.16 -9.24 22.62
C THR A 372 5.96 -7.91 23.33
N ILE A 373 5.47 -7.90 24.58
CA ILE A 373 5.29 -6.71 25.41
C ILE A 373 6.66 -6.11 25.73
N TRP A 374 6.83 -4.83 25.44
CA TRP A 374 8.15 -4.19 25.50
C TRP A 374 8.84 -4.33 26.87
N ALA A 375 8.15 -4.01 27.96
CA ALA A 375 8.75 -4.10 29.30
C ALA A 375 9.22 -5.51 29.66
N ASN A 376 8.41 -6.53 29.36
CA ASN A 376 8.75 -7.92 29.60
C ASN A 376 9.91 -8.39 28.73
N TYR A 377 9.86 -8.01 27.42
CA TYR A 377 10.92 -8.30 26.48
C TYR A 377 12.28 -7.73 26.92
N GLU A 378 12.32 -6.48 27.42
CA GLU A 378 13.57 -5.89 27.91
C GLU A 378 14.09 -6.63 29.17
N GLY A 379 13.19 -7.07 30.07
CA GLY A 379 13.55 -7.89 31.22
C GLY A 379 14.15 -9.23 30.78
N ILE A 380 13.48 -9.95 29.89
CA ILE A 380 13.98 -11.25 29.36
C ILE A 380 15.35 -11.08 28.71
N GLN A 381 15.50 -10.01 27.92
CA GLN A 381 16.76 -9.72 27.23
C GLN A 381 17.87 -9.38 28.24
N ALA A 382 17.59 -8.57 29.26
CA ALA A 382 18.53 -8.26 30.33
C ALA A 382 19.00 -9.49 31.05
N ASP A 383 18.07 -10.33 31.54
CA ASP A 383 18.38 -11.58 32.28
C ASP A 383 19.28 -12.51 31.46
N ILE A 384 19.02 -12.66 30.16
CA ILE A 384 19.85 -13.49 29.28
C ILE A 384 21.27 -12.94 29.17
N PHE A 385 21.43 -11.63 28.95
CA PHE A 385 22.77 -11.06 28.76
C PHE A 385 23.53 -10.90 30.06
N ASP A 386 22.88 -10.62 31.19
CA ASP A 386 23.50 -10.66 32.51
C ASP A 386 24.09 -12.02 32.79
N HIS A 387 23.34 -13.10 32.53
CA HIS A 387 23.80 -14.47 32.68
C HIS A 387 25.01 -14.76 31.77
N LEU A 388 24.92 -14.44 30.46
CA LEU A 388 26.00 -14.74 29.52
C LEU A 388 27.28 -13.99 29.82
N LEU A 389 27.18 -12.72 30.26
CA LEU A 389 28.32 -11.94 30.70
C LEU A 389 28.97 -12.49 31.95
N ALA A 390 28.18 -12.95 32.93
CA ALA A 390 28.65 -13.53 34.18
C ALA A 390 29.31 -14.90 33.97
N VAL A 391 28.84 -15.69 32.99
CA VAL A 391 29.34 -17.05 32.73
C VAL A 391 30.58 -17.06 31.84
N ALA A 392 30.83 -16.04 31.02
CA ALA A 392 32.00 -16.02 30.13
C ALA A 392 33.34 -16.31 30.80
N PRO A 393 33.64 -15.80 32.02
CA PRO A 393 34.88 -16.13 32.75
C PRO A 393 35.03 -17.61 33.08
N GLU A 394 33.95 -18.36 33.27
CA GLU A 394 33.99 -19.82 33.54
C GLU A 394 34.57 -20.62 32.36
N PHE A 395 34.55 -20.01 31.16
CA PHE A 395 35.17 -20.50 29.94
C PHE A 395 36.57 -19.95 29.70
N ASP A 396 37.19 -19.30 30.68
CA ASP A 396 38.46 -18.57 30.57
C ASP A 396 38.41 -17.45 29.48
N LEU A 397 37.22 -16.89 29.27
CA LEU A 397 37.00 -15.80 28.32
C LEU A 397 36.83 -14.47 29.04
N LYS A 398 37.42 -13.41 28.50
CA LYS A 398 37.17 -12.04 28.94
C LYS A 398 36.26 -11.35 27.98
N ILE A 399 35.33 -10.57 28.50
CA ILE A 399 34.51 -9.67 27.70
C ILE A 399 35.37 -8.47 27.31
N PHE A 400 35.37 -8.11 26.04
CA PHE A 400 36.12 -6.95 25.56
C PHE A 400 35.54 -5.67 26.18
N GLN A 401 36.44 -4.86 26.69
CA GLN A 401 36.14 -3.54 27.25
C GLN A 401 37.28 -2.61 26.83
N ASN A 402 36.93 -1.39 26.40
CA ASN A 402 37.93 -0.36 26.18
C ASN A 402 38.65 -0.03 27.50
N PRO A 403 39.96 0.25 27.48
CA PRO A 403 40.69 0.63 28.69
C PRO A 403 40.01 1.78 29.41
N SER A 404 39.73 1.58 30.67
CA SER A 404 39.16 2.60 31.54
C SER A 404 40.23 3.49 32.17
N GLY A 405 39.85 4.64 32.74
CA GLY A 405 40.78 5.46 33.50
C GLY A 405 41.41 4.74 34.70
N ALA A 406 40.79 3.64 35.20
CA ALA A 406 41.39 2.82 36.25
C ALA A 406 42.53 1.93 35.71
N ASP A 407 42.42 1.45 34.47
CA ASP A 407 43.48 0.66 33.83
C ASP A 407 44.72 1.49 33.58
N PHE A 408 44.55 2.76 33.13
CA PHE A 408 45.65 3.69 32.96
C PHE A 408 46.29 4.04 34.30
N ARG A 409 45.56 4.20 35.39
CA ARG A 409 46.12 4.46 36.71
C ARG A 409 46.98 3.31 37.21
N ARG A 410 46.71 2.08 36.85
CA ARG A 410 47.54 0.89 37.20
C ARG A 410 48.87 0.86 36.43
N LEU A 411 48.95 1.53 35.29
CA LEU A 411 50.18 1.61 34.48
C LEU A 411 51.17 2.66 34.99
N VAL A 412 50.69 3.65 35.76
CA VAL A 412 51.54 4.63 36.42
C VAL A 412 52.00 4.06 37.75
N PRO A 413 53.32 3.76 37.94
CA PRO A 413 53.81 3.35 39.26
C PRO A 413 53.43 4.41 40.25
N GLN A 414 52.81 4.06 41.37
CA GLN A 414 52.58 4.98 42.49
C GLN A 414 53.97 5.36 43.03
N ARG A 415 54.43 6.59 42.76
CA ARG A 415 55.55 7.19 43.45
C ARG A 415 55.14 7.53 44.86
N GLU A 416 55.02 6.53 45.74
CA GLU A 416 54.76 6.78 47.16
C GLU A 416 56.03 7.15 47.99
N ASP A 417 57.23 7.05 47.43
CA ASP A 417 58.45 7.17 48.24
C ASP A 417 59.24 8.50 48.06
N GLU A 418 58.83 9.44 47.23
CA GLU A 418 59.63 10.68 47.06
C GLU A 418 59.22 11.84 47.96
N TYR A 419 58.06 11.82 48.59
CA TYR A 419 57.63 12.93 49.47
C TYR A 419 58.11 12.82 50.91
N ASN A 420 58.46 11.61 51.41
CA ASN A 420 58.91 11.42 52.78
C ASN A 420 60.41 11.69 53.02
N VAL A 421 61.20 11.91 51.96
CA VAL A 421 62.66 12.20 52.07
C VAL A 421 62.93 13.69 52.21
N ILE A 422 62.00 14.57 51.89
CA ILE A 422 62.23 16.02 51.92
C ILE A 422 61.88 16.62 53.30
N GLU A 423 61.02 15.99 54.11
CA GLU A 423 60.66 16.54 55.44
C GLU A 423 61.69 16.24 56.53
N HIS A 424 62.57 15.26 56.36
CA HIS A 424 63.61 14.96 57.39
C HIS A 424 64.93 15.69 57.23
N LYS A 425 65.08 16.59 56.23
CA LYS A 425 66.33 17.39 56.05
C LYS A 425 66.24 18.82 56.56
N HIS A 426 65.18 19.26 57.19
CA HIS A 426 65.00 20.61 57.68
C HIS A 426 64.89 20.77 59.19
N THR A 427 65.13 19.69 59.98
CA THR A 427 65.04 19.78 61.45
C THR A 427 66.39 19.58 62.19
N ASP A 428 67.51 19.41 61.48
CA ASP A 428 68.84 19.36 62.13
C ASP A 428 69.72 20.58 61.71
N GLY A 429 69.38 21.74 62.22
CA GLY A 429 70.22 22.92 62.00
C GLY A 429 69.67 24.19 62.65
N LEU A 430 69.55 24.17 64.00
CA LEU A 430 69.65 25.37 64.88
C LEU A 430 69.99 24.91 66.30
#